data_c4043e83e0012ee2a6ed3ff04f6301bf
#
_entry.id   c4043e83e0012ee2a6ed3ff04f6301bf
#
_cell.length_a   1.000
_cell.length_b   1.000
_cell.length_c   1.000
_cell.angle_alpha   90.00
_cell.angle_beta   90.00
_cell.angle_gamma   90.00
#
_symmetry.space_group_name_H-M   'P 1'
#
loop_
_entity.id
_entity.type
_entity.pdbx_description
1 polymer ?
#
loop_
_entity_poly.entity_id
_entity_poly.type
_entity_poly.pdbx_seq_one_letter_code
_entity_poly.pdbx_strand_id
1 'polypeptide(L)'
;MAQSATDVETEQIARQRPSRMPYHRYEPYQQQFRIDLPDRTWPTRHVAAAPRWCAVDLRDGNQALIDPMSPERKRRMFQLLVQMGYKEIEVGFPSASQTDFDFVRQLIEQDLIPDDVTIQVLTQCREHLIDRTFESLRGATRAIVHFYNSTSTLQRRVVFGLDRDGITDIATTGARLCRKYAEIHTPDTDIHYEYSPESYTGTELEYALEVCSAVIDVIDPTPDRKLIINLPATVEMATPNVYADSIEWMHRHLPRRDSLVLSLHPHNDRGTGVAAAELGLLAGADRIEGCLFGNGERTGNVDLVTLGLNLFAQGIDPMIDFSRIDEVKRTVEYCNQLPVHERHPYAGDLVYTAFSGSHQDAIKKGFDALTADAAAAGTPVDEHPWAVPYLPIDPKDLGRTYEAVIRVNSQSGKGGVAYIMKTEHQLDLPRRLQIEFSGVVQQVTDHGGGEVEPAAMWDIFARNYLVDHQPDPAVTLAGYTIGTADGKVEIEARAGVDGEYRSLTAVGNGPIDAYVNALHSVGVAVRVLDYHEHALSSGGDAQAAAYVECEVDGGTVWGVGVDANIVTASIKAVTSAVNRARR
;
A
#
# COMPACT_ATOMS: atom_id res chain seq x y z
N MET A 1 -22.46 66.03 9.45
CA MET A 1 -21.35 65.27 10.05
C MET A 1 -20.91 64.24 9.05
N ALA A 2 -19.81 64.52 8.36
CA ALA A 2 -19.31 63.74 7.22
C ALA A 2 -18.54 62.50 7.75
N GLN A 3 -18.95 61.34 7.31
CA GLN A 3 -18.11 60.13 7.34
C GLN A 3 -17.12 60.22 6.19
N SER A 4 -15.85 60.38 6.54
CA SER A 4 -14.77 60.21 5.58
C SER A 4 -14.58 58.71 5.28
N ALA A 5 -15.04 58.25 4.17
CA ALA A 5 -14.63 57.02 3.60
C ALA A 5 -13.21 57.18 3.05
N THR A 6 -12.24 56.62 3.75
CA THR A 6 -10.93 56.34 3.17
C THR A 6 -11.11 55.16 2.25
N ASP A 7 -11.31 55.42 0.97
CA ASP A 7 -11.15 54.46 -0.10
C ASP A 7 -9.66 54.06 -0.15
N VAL A 8 -9.32 52.99 0.49
CA VAL A 8 -8.09 52.26 0.19
C VAL A 8 -8.35 51.61 -1.13
N GLU A 9 -7.76 52.16 -2.22
CA GLU A 9 -7.60 51.46 -3.49
C GLU A 9 -6.82 50.16 -3.21
N THR A 10 -7.55 49.09 -2.88
CA THR A 10 -7.01 47.77 -2.91
C THR A 10 -6.62 47.45 -4.36
N GLU A 11 -5.32 47.33 -4.63
CA GLU A 11 -4.80 46.72 -5.85
C GLU A 11 -5.73 45.60 -6.29
N GLN A 12 -6.26 45.67 -7.51
CA GLN A 12 -7.16 44.66 -8.04
C GLN A 12 -6.33 43.41 -8.35
N ILE A 13 -6.08 42.59 -7.35
CA ILE A 13 -5.68 41.21 -7.55
C ILE A 13 -6.76 40.58 -8.43
N ALA A 14 -6.35 40.00 -9.57
CA ALA A 14 -7.27 39.38 -10.51
C ALA A 14 -8.18 38.38 -9.81
N ARG A 15 -9.46 38.67 -9.67
CA ARG A 15 -10.42 37.82 -8.97
C ARG A 15 -10.73 36.58 -9.79
N GLN A 16 -10.66 35.40 -9.14
CA GLN A 16 -11.11 34.15 -9.71
C GLN A 16 -12.56 34.26 -10.20
N ARG A 17 -12.84 33.81 -11.42
CA ARG A 17 -14.22 33.74 -11.91
C ARG A 17 -14.97 32.60 -11.23
N PRO A 18 -16.27 32.75 -10.91
CA PRO A 18 -17.08 31.65 -10.40
C PRO A 18 -17.09 30.47 -11.40
N SER A 19 -17.02 29.25 -10.87
CA SER A 19 -17.15 28.06 -11.68
C SER A 19 -18.60 27.87 -12.16
N ARG A 20 -18.79 27.07 -13.21
CA ARG A 20 -20.12 26.65 -13.69
C ARG A 20 -20.58 25.33 -13.05
N MET A 21 -19.82 24.83 -12.05
CA MET A 21 -20.15 23.57 -11.39
C MET A 21 -21.39 23.74 -10.49
N PRO A 22 -22.23 22.70 -10.37
CA PRO A 22 -23.47 22.78 -9.60
C PRO A 22 -23.23 22.59 -8.09
N TYR A 23 -22.33 23.39 -7.50
CA TYR A 23 -21.95 23.32 -6.08
C TYR A 23 -23.13 23.50 -5.12
N HIS A 24 -24.18 24.19 -5.54
CA HIS A 24 -25.40 24.40 -4.75
C HIS A 24 -26.21 23.11 -4.47
N ARG A 25 -25.86 22.00 -5.10
CA ARG A 25 -26.44 20.67 -4.82
C ARG A 25 -25.85 20.01 -3.57
N TYR A 26 -24.75 20.54 -3.07
CA TYR A 26 -24.01 19.99 -1.95
C TYR A 26 -24.15 20.91 -0.73
N GLU A 27 -24.56 20.33 0.39
CA GLU A 27 -24.75 21.06 1.64
C GLU A 27 -23.51 20.91 2.52
N PRO A 28 -23.10 21.96 3.26
CA PRO A 28 -22.03 21.85 4.24
C PRO A 28 -22.36 20.81 5.30
N TYR A 29 -21.38 19.95 5.63
CA TYR A 29 -21.56 18.87 6.60
C TYR A 29 -22.15 19.32 7.93
N GLN A 30 -21.67 20.44 8.49
CA GLN A 30 -22.12 20.98 9.78
C GLN A 30 -23.56 21.52 9.77
N GLN A 31 -24.19 21.67 8.62
CA GLN A 31 -25.63 22.00 8.54
C GLN A 31 -26.50 20.75 8.75
N GLN A 32 -25.99 19.59 8.37
CA GLN A 32 -26.68 18.30 8.55
C GLN A 32 -26.30 17.64 9.87
N PHE A 33 -25.02 17.69 10.24
CA PHE A 33 -24.45 17.03 11.43
C PHE A 33 -23.65 18.03 12.25
N ARG A 34 -24.34 18.77 13.10
CA ARG A 34 -23.70 19.75 13.98
C ARG A 34 -23.05 19.04 15.18
N ILE A 35 -21.75 19.33 15.39
CA ILE A 35 -21.01 18.88 16.56
C ILE A 35 -20.75 20.11 17.44
N ASP A 36 -21.32 20.12 18.64
CA ASP A 36 -21.14 21.20 19.62
C ASP A 36 -20.09 20.77 20.66
N LEU A 37 -18.85 21.20 20.47
CA LEU A 37 -17.72 20.93 21.35
C LEU A 37 -16.89 22.21 21.56
N PRO A 38 -17.43 23.20 22.29
CA PRO A 38 -16.77 24.49 22.46
C PRO A 38 -15.48 24.40 23.31
N ASP A 39 -15.40 23.41 24.19
CA ASP A 39 -14.31 23.15 25.13
C ASP A 39 -13.38 22.02 24.68
N ARG A 40 -13.22 21.83 23.34
CA ARG A 40 -12.35 20.78 22.79
C ARG A 40 -10.93 20.88 23.33
N THR A 41 -10.32 19.72 23.61
CA THR A 41 -8.96 19.63 24.16
C THR A 41 -7.96 19.02 23.20
N TRP A 42 -8.41 18.28 22.19
CA TRP A 42 -7.55 17.56 21.24
C TRP A 42 -6.51 18.46 20.54
N PRO A 43 -6.76 19.75 20.18
CA PRO A 43 -5.78 20.55 19.45
C PRO A 43 -4.50 20.87 20.25
N THR A 44 -4.56 20.73 21.58
CA THR A 44 -3.41 20.98 22.46
C THR A 44 -2.69 19.70 22.89
N ARG A 45 -3.18 18.54 22.47
CA ARG A 45 -2.56 17.24 22.76
C ARG A 45 -1.50 16.91 21.72
N HIS A 46 -0.67 15.94 22.04
CA HIS A 46 0.29 15.32 21.13
C HIS A 46 0.22 13.81 21.30
N VAL A 47 0.49 13.08 20.23
CA VAL A 47 0.61 11.63 20.27
C VAL A 47 1.93 11.30 20.95
N ALA A 48 1.90 10.46 21.99
CA ALA A 48 3.09 10.09 22.75
C ALA A 48 3.55 8.64 22.50
N ALA A 49 2.68 7.81 21.91
CA ALA A 49 2.95 6.40 21.58
C ALA A 49 2.12 6.00 20.36
N ALA A 50 2.57 4.94 19.68
CA ALA A 50 1.79 4.36 18.58
C ALA A 50 0.41 3.86 19.07
N PRO A 51 -0.63 3.96 18.24
CA PRO A 51 -1.91 3.31 18.50
C PRO A 51 -1.77 1.78 18.39
N ARG A 52 -2.83 1.07 18.78
CA ARG A 52 -3.01 -0.31 18.32
C ARG A 52 -3.31 -0.27 16.83
N TRP A 53 -2.60 -1.09 16.06
CA TRP A 53 -2.77 -1.16 14.61
C TRP A 53 -3.59 -2.38 14.22
N CYS A 54 -4.58 -2.19 13.35
CA CYS A 54 -5.26 -3.27 12.66
C CYS A 54 -5.09 -3.13 11.14
N ALA A 55 -4.43 -4.08 10.52
CA ALA A 55 -4.31 -4.13 9.07
C ALA A 55 -5.54 -4.80 8.46
N VAL A 56 -6.27 -4.08 7.59
CA VAL A 56 -7.48 -4.58 6.93
C VAL A 56 -7.28 -4.86 5.43
N ASP A 57 -6.02 -4.97 4.99
CA ASP A 57 -5.63 -5.25 3.59
C ASP A 57 -6.30 -6.50 3.03
N LEU A 58 -6.44 -7.55 3.84
CA LEU A 58 -6.98 -8.85 3.43
C LEU A 58 -8.52 -8.91 3.41
N ARG A 59 -9.19 -7.91 4.00
CA ARG A 59 -10.65 -7.80 3.96
C ARG A 59 -11.07 -6.58 3.15
N ASP A 60 -10.94 -5.37 3.68
CA ASP A 60 -11.44 -4.14 3.07
C ASP A 60 -10.60 -3.74 1.85
N GLY A 61 -9.28 -3.89 1.96
CA GLY A 61 -8.36 -3.71 0.84
C GLY A 61 -8.61 -4.72 -0.28
N ASN A 62 -8.77 -6.00 0.04
CA ASN A 62 -9.03 -7.07 -0.93
C ASN A 62 -10.43 -6.95 -1.58
N GLN A 63 -11.43 -6.54 -0.82
CA GLN A 63 -12.81 -6.34 -1.31
C GLN A 63 -12.87 -5.33 -2.45
N ALA A 64 -11.99 -4.34 -2.45
CA ALA A 64 -11.95 -3.24 -3.42
C ALA A 64 -11.14 -3.57 -4.69
N LEU A 65 -10.50 -4.72 -4.77
CA LEU A 65 -9.69 -5.10 -5.92
C LEU A 65 -10.57 -5.59 -7.09
N ILE A 66 -10.23 -5.16 -8.32
CA ILE A 66 -10.87 -5.68 -9.53
C ILE A 66 -10.60 -7.19 -9.68
N ASP A 67 -9.38 -7.63 -9.33
CA ASP A 67 -8.97 -9.03 -9.23
C ASP A 67 -8.65 -9.35 -7.76
N PRO A 68 -9.62 -9.83 -6.97
CA PRO A 68 -9.41 -10.19 -5.57
C PRO A 68 -8.25 -11.18 -5.40
N MET A 69 -7.54 -11.07 -4.30
CA MET A 69 -6.37 -11.89 -4.03
C MET A 69 -6.70 -13.38 -4.05
N SER A 70 -5.90 -14.15 -4.81
CA SER A 70 -5.89 -15.61 -4.70
C SER A 70 -5.43 -16.05 -3.29
N PRO A 71 -5.70 -17.29 -2.87
CA PRO A 71 -5.21 -17.80 -1.58
C PRO A 71 -3.71 -17.64 -1.38
N GLU A 72 -2.90 -17.77 -2.45
CA GLU A 72 -1.47 -17.56 -2.42
C GLU A 72 -1.11 -16.10 -2.14
N ARG A 73 -1.75 -15.14 -2.84
CA ARG A 73 -1.54 -13.70 -2.62
C ARG A 73 -1.99 -13.28 -1.22
N LYS A 74 -3.15 -13.81 -0.73
CA LYS A 74 -3.61 -13.59 0.64
C LYS A 74 -2.61 -14.09 1.67
N ARG A 75 -2.08 -15.29 1.51
CA ARG A 75 -1.06 -15.85 2.39
C ARG A 75 0.20 -14.99 2.41
N ARG A 76 0.66 -14.55 1.25
CA ARG A 76 1.85 -13.69 1.13
C ARG A 76 1.64 -12.33 1.80
N MET A 77 0.47 -11.72 1.63
CA MET A 77 0.10 -10.48 2.33
C MET A 77 0.05 -10.69 3.85
N PHE A 78 -0.58 -11.75 4.33
CA PHE A 78 -0.63 -12.08 5.76
C PHE A 78 0.77 -12.23 6.35
N GLN A 79 1.66 -12.97 5.67
CA GLN A 79 3.04 -13.14 6.10
C GLN A 79 3.82 -11.82 6.14
N LEU A 80 3.62 -10.94 5.16
CA LEU A 80 4.21 -9.60 5.16
C LEU A 80 3.76 -8.79 6.39
N LEU A 81 2.45 -8.74 6.65
CA LEU A 81 1.89 -7.99 7.78
C LEU A 81 2.44 -8.50 9.12
N VAL A 82 2.53 -9.83 9.29
CA VAL A 82 3.13 -10.45 10.48
C VAL A 82 4.62 -10.06 10.60
N GLN A 83 5.38 -10.13 9.52
CA GLN A 83 6.81 -9.78 9.50
C GLN A 83 7.05 -8.31 9.82
N MET A 84 6.16 -7.40 9.38
CA MET A 84 6.22 -5.99 9.72
C MET A 84 5.87 -5.68 11.18
N GLY A 85 5.25 -6.62 11.90
CA GLY A 85 4.92 -6.47 13.32
C GLY A 85 3.46 -6.20 13.63
N TYR A 86 2.54 -6.25 12.66
CA TYR A 86 1.10 -6.13 12.93
C TYR A 86 0.61 -7.26 13.83
N LYS A 87 -0.17 -6.90 14.86
CA LYS A 87 -0.69 -7.84 15.88
C LYS A 87 -2.19 -8.09 15.76
N GLU A 88 -2.91 -7.22 15.06
CA GLU A 88 -4.31 -7.41 14.71
C GLU A 88 -4.44 -7.30 13.18
N ILE A 89 -4.98 -8.34 12.54
CA ILE A 89 -5.08 -8.45 11.08
C ILE A 89 -6.49 -8.95 10.72
N GLU A 90 -7.25 -8.12 9.99
CA GLU A 90 -8.57 -8.52 9.49
C GLU A 90 -8.41 -9.32 8.19
N VAL A 91 -8.63 -10.64 8.30
CA VAL A 91 -8.26 -11.61 7.27
C VAL A 91 -9.34 -11.93 6.26
N GLY A 92 -10.58 -11.50 6.50
CA GLY A 92 -11.65 -11.69 5.53
C GLY A 92 -13.06 -11.53 6.08
N PHE A 93 -14.03 -11.80 5.21
CA PHE A 93 -15.46 -11.86 5.49
C PHE A 93 -15.98 -13.29 5.21
N PRO A 94 -15.73 -14.26 6.11
CA PRO A 94 -15.89 -15.68 5.84
C PRO A 94 -17.35 -16.11 5.52
N SER A 95 -18.32 -15.35 5.97
CA SER A 95 -19.74 -15.62 5.64
C SER A 95 -20.19 -15.07 4.28
N ALA A 96 -19.43 -14.14 3.67
CA ALA A 96 -19.76 -13.56 2.38
C ALA A 96 -19.07 -14.29 1.21
N SER A 97 -17.94 -14.97 1.45
CA SER A 97 -17.12 -15.60 0.43
C SER A 97 -16.57 -16.94 0.90
N GLN A 98 -16.70 -17.98 0.07
CA GLN A 98 -16.09 -19.28 0.36
C GLN A 98 -14.57 -19.19 0.38
N THR A 99 -13.99 -18.38 -0.50
CA THR A 99 -12.52 -18.13 -0.51
C THR A 99 -12.04 -17.55 0.82
N ASP A 100 -12.78 -16.62 1.41
CA ASP A 100 -12.44 -16.05 2.71
C ASP A 100 -12.63 -17.06 3.83
N PHE A 101 -13.71 -17.83 3.79
CA PHE A 101 -13.93 -18.92 4.73
C PHE A 101 -12.75 -19.93 4.71
N ASP A 102 -12.40 -20.40 3.52
CA ASP A 102 -11.32 -21.39 3.33
C ASP A 102 -9.96 -20.81 3.75
N PHE A 103 -9.74 -19.52 3.51
CA PHE A 103 -8.51 -18.85 3.95
C PHE A 103 -8.41 -18.77 5.49
N VAL A 104 -9.48 -18.41 6.17
CA VAL A 104 -9.53 -18.42 7.64
C VAL A 104 -9.25 -19.83 8.17
N ARG A 105 -9.89 -20.87 7.58
CA ARG A 105 -9.62 -22.25 7.94
C ARG A 105 -8.18 -22.64 7.70
N GLN A 106 -7.61 -22.25 6.56
CA GLN A 106 -6.21 -22.52 6.24
C GLN A 106 -5.26 -21.91 7.26
N LEU A 107 -5.48 -20.67 7.69
CA LEU A 107 -4.65 -20.02 8.70
C LEU A 107 -4.64 -20.80 10.02
N ILE A 108 -5.82 -21.29 10.44
CA ILE A 108 -5.99 -22.03 11.71
C ILE A 108 -5.45 -23.45 11.58
N GLU A 109 -5.87 -24.20 10.56
CA GLU A 109 -5.56 -25.63 10.42
C GLU A 109 -4.09 -25.90 10.08
N GLN A 110 -3.40 -24.95 9.45
CA GLN A 110 -1.98 -25.04 9.13
C GLN A 110 -1.07 -24.35 10.17
N ASP A 111 -1.65 -23.88 11.28
CA ASP A 111 -0.91 -23.21 12.36
C ASP A 111 -0.05 -22.02 11.87
N LEU A 112 -0.67 -21.18 11.03
CA LEU A 112 0.02 -20.04 10.40
C LEU A 112 -0.07 -18.74 11.21
N ILE A 113 -0.85 -18.73 12.28
CA ILE A 113 -1.10 -17.54 13.12
C ILE A 113 -0.10 -17.58 14.28
N PRO A 114 0.85 -16.62 14.38
CA PRO A 114 1.74 -16.55 15.53
C PRO A 114 0.98 -16.33 16.85
N ASP A 115 1.52 -16.80 17.95
CA ASP A 115 0.89 -16.72 19.28
C ASP A 115 0.56 -15.29 19.74
N ASP A 116 1.29 -14.29 19.22
CA ASP A 116 1.13 -12.88 19.55
C ASP A 116 0.30 -12.09 18.51
N VAL A 117 -0.27 -12.79 17.51
CA VAL A 117 -1.14 -12.22 16.48
C VAL A 117 -2.58 -12.64 16.72
N THR A 118 -3.50 -11.70 16.58
CA THR A 118 -4.95 -11.94 16.64
C THR A 118 -5.56 -11.70 15.26
N ILE A 119 -6.20 -12.71 14.72
CA ILE A 119 -6.98 -12.54 13.48
C ILE A 119 -8.32 -11.89 13.78
N GLN A 120 -8.76 -11.03 12.86
CA GLN A 120 -10.08 -10.41 12.89
C GLN A 120 -10.89 -10.89 11.69
N VAL A 121 -12.19 -11.10 11.86
CA VAL A 121 -13.13 -11.46 10.80
C VAL A 121 -14.38 -10.61 10.86
N LEU A 122 -14.88 -10.19 9.69
CA LEU A 122 -16.07 -9.35 9.57
C LEU A 122 -17.36 -10.18 9.46
N THR A 123 -18.45 -9.67 10.02
CA THR A 123 -19.79 -10.20 9.79
C THR A 123 -20.87 -9.11 9.90
N GLN A 124 -21.93 -9.21 9.10
CA GLN A 124 -23.12 -8.37 9.30
C GLN A 124 -23.96 -8.91 10.46
N CYS A 125 -24.76 -8.04 11.07
CA CYS A 125 -25.74 -8.41 12.13
C CYS A 125 -26.91 -9.21 11.58
N ARG A 126 -26.64 -10.39 11.01
CA ARG A 126 -27.62 -11.36 10.47
C ARG A 126 -27.27 -12.75 10.97
N GLU A 127 -28.25 -13.47 11.53
CA GLU A 127 -28.02 -14.73 12.23
C GLU A 127 -27.21 -15.74 11.42
N HIS A 128 -27.62 -16.04 10.17
CA HIS A 128 -26.94 -17.03 9.34
C HIS A 128 -25.50 -16.61 8.94
N LEU A 129 -25.20 -15.31 8.86
CA LEU A 129 -23.86 -14.83 8.58
C LEU A 129 -22.98 -14.92 9.83
N ILE A 130 -23.52 -14.56 11.00
CA ILE A 130 -22.82 -14.68 12.27
C ILE A 130 -22.49 -16.14 12.57
N ASP A 131 -23.47 -17.05 12.41
CA ASP A 131 -23.27 -18.50 12.58
C ASP A 131 -22.12 -19.01 11.71
N ARG A 132 -22.16 -18.71 10.41
CA ARG A 132 -21.11 -19.09 9.45
C ARG A 132 -19.74 -18.49 9.78
N THR A 133 -19.71 -17.27 10.29
CA THR A 133 -18.47 -16.61 10.71
C THR A 133 -17.83 -17.34 11.88
N PHE A 134 -18.60 -17.67 12.92
CA PHE A 134 -18.08 -18.43 14.06
C PHE A 134 -17.69 -19.86 13.68
N GLU A 135 -18.39 -20.48 12.74
CA GLU A 135 -17.98 -21.77 12.19
C GLU A 135 -16.55 -21.72 11.60
N SER A 136 -16.19 -20.64 10.91
CA SER A 136 -14.87 -20.48 10.34
C SER A 136 -13.76 -20.36 11.37
N LEU A 137 -14.07 -19.93 12.60
CA LEU A 137 -13.10 -19.69 13.67
C LEU A 137 -12.85 -20.93 14.57
N ARG A 138 -13.51 -22.06 14.33
CA ARG A 138 -13.31 -23.27 15.14
C ARG A 138 -11.84 -23.66 15.26
N GLY A 139 -11.34 -23.81 16.48
CA GLY A 139 -9.97 -24.18 16.77
C GLY A 139 -8.96 -23.03 16.74
N ALA A 140 -9.39 -21.79 16.52
CA ALA A 140 -8.55 -20.62 16.71
C ALA A 140 -8.23 -20.44 18.21
N THR A 141 -7.00 -20.05 18.54
CA THR A 141 -6.62 -19.72 19.93
C THR A 141 -7.26 -18.42 20.38
N ARG A 142 -7.21 -17.40 19.51
CA ARG A 142 -7.74 -16.05 19.76
C ARG A 142 -8.28 -15.45 18.46
N ALA A 143 -9.40 -14.71 18.55
CA ALA A 143 -9.94 -13.97 17.40
C ALA A 143 -10.73 -12.75 17.83
N ILE A 144 -10.81 -11.75 16.95
CA ILE A 144 -11.75 -10.63 17.02
C ILE A 144 -12.89 -10.90 16.02
N VAL A 145 -14.13 -10.85 16.50
CA VAL A 145 -15.32 -10.88 15.64
C VAL A 145 -15.86 -9.47 15.51
N HIS A 146 -15.67 -8.89 14.33
CA HIS A 146 -16.11 -7.56 13.96
C HIS A 146 -17.51 -7.66 13.35
N PHE A 147 -18.53 -7.24 14.09
CA PHE A 147 -19.90 -7.20 13.60
C PHE A 147 -20.38 -5.77 13.40
N TYR A 148 -21.20 -5.56 12.39
CA TYR A 148 -21.66 -4.23 11.99
C TYR A 148 -23.08 -4.19 11.45
N ASN A 149 -23.68 -3.02 11.50
CA ASN A 149 -24.86 -2.64 10.73
C ASN A 149 -24.83 -1.14 10.45
N SER A 150 -25.43 -0.73 9.34
CA SER A 150 -25.46 0.69 8.96
C SER A 150 -26.45 1.47 9.84
N THR A 151 -26.01 2.66 10.26
CA THR A 151 -26.76 3.52 11.19
C THR A 151 -27.12 4.90 10.63
N SER A 152 -26.60 5.27 9.44
CA SER A 152 -26.76 6.62 8.89
C SER A 152 -28.22 6.98 8.59
N THR A 153 -28.51 8.26 8.67
CA THR A 153 -29.84 8.82 8.37
C THR A 153 -30.35 8.38 6.99
N LEU A 154 -29.46 8.40 5.99
CA LEU A 154 -29.81 8.05 4.62
C LEU A 154 -30.12 6.56 4.49
N GLN A 155 -29.24 5.67 5.02
CA GLN A 155 -29.44 4.22 4.89
C GLN A 155 -30.65 3.73 5.69
N ARG A 156 -30.91 4.29 6.88
CA ARG A 156 -32.14 4.02 7.62
C ARG A 156 -33.38 4.24 6.75
N ARG A 157 -33.40 5.36 6.02
CA ARG A 157 -34.53 5.74 5.18
C ARG A 157 -34.63 4.94 3.88
N VAL A 158 -33.53 4.80 3.13
CA VAL A 158 -33.57 4.29 1.74
C VAL A 158 -33.24 2.81 1.60
N VAL A 159 -32.51 2.24 2.55
CA VAL A 159 -32.07 0.83 2.50
C VAL A 159 -32.92 -0.03 3.43
N PHE A 160 -33.07 0.37 4.69
CA PHE A 160 -33.77 -0.43 5.69
C PHE A 160 -35.24 -0.09 5.80
N GLY A 161 -35.62 1.18 5.58
CA GLY A 161 -36.99 1.65 5.85
C GLY A 161 -37.35 1.55 7.34
N LEU A 162 -36.35 1.68 8.24
CA LEU A 162 -36.49 1.56 9.68
C LEU A 162 -36.14 2.87 10.37
N ASP A 163 -36.73 3.08 11.55
CA ASP A 163 -36.35 4.13 12.48
C ASP A 163 -35.12 3.75 13.34
N ARG A 164 -34.78 4.59 14.32
CA ARG A 164 -33.63 4.35 15.22
C ARG A 164 -33.82 3.07 16.05
N ASP A 165 -35.01 2.84 16.57
CA ASP A 165 -35.30 1.67 17.40
C ASP A 165 -35.09 0.37 16.59
N GLY A 166 -35.61 0.32 15.36
CA GLY A 166 -35.47 -0.84 14.49
C GLY A 166 -33.99 -1.12 14.11
N ILE A 167 -33.17 -0.09 13.92
CA ILE A 167 -31.74 -0.24 13.66
C ILE A 167 -30.97 -0.64 14.92
N THR A 168 -31.34 -0.12 16.08
CA THR A 168 -30.77 -0.51 17.37
C THR A 168 -31.10 -1.97 17.70
N ASP A 169 -32.30 -2.44 17.34
CA ASP A 169 -32.67 -3.85 17.48
C ASP A 169 -31.81 -4.78 16.61
N ILE A 170 -31.46 -4.36 15.39
CA ILE A 170 -30.50 -5.11 14.55
C ILE A 170 -29.15 -5.23 15.27
N ALA A 171 -28.59 -4.12 15.78
CA ALA A 171 -27.30 -4.08 16.45
C ALA A 171 -27.28 -4.97 17.71
N THR A 172 -28.26 -4.82 18.58
CA THR A 172 -28.35 -5.57 19.85
C THR A 172 -28.65 -7.06 19.62
N THR A 173 -29.44 -7.38 18.61
CA THR A 173 -29.67 -8.77 18.19
C THR A 173 -28.40 -9.38 17.65
N GLY A 174 -27.64 -8.66 16.80
CA GLY A 174 -26.32 -9.07 16.33
C GLY A 174 -25.37 -9.37 17.49
N ALA A 175 -25.30 -8.48 18.46
CA ALA A 175 -24.46 -8.66 19.66
C ALA A 175 -24.85 -9.93 20.47
N ARG A 176 -26.14 -10.17 20.68
CA ARG A 176 -26.61 -11.39 21.36
C ARG A 176 -26.28 -12.66 20.58
N LEU A 177 -26.41 -12.61 19.24
CA LEU A 177 -26.08 -13.73 18.37
C LEU A 177 -24.57 -14.00 18.35
N CYS A 178 -23.72 -12.98 18.35
CA CYS A 178 -22.28 -13.15 18.47
C CYS A 178 -21.91 -13.89 19.78
N ARG A 179 -22.49 -13.49 20.91
CA ARG A 179 -22.29 -14.21 22.18
C ARG A 179 -22.78 -15.66 22.13
N LYS A 180 -23.99 -15.90 21.59
CA LYS A 180 -24.58 -17.22 21.42
C LYS A 180 -23.67 -18.14 20.59
N TYR A 181 -23.22 -17.69 19.43
CA TYR A 181 -22.44 -18.52 18.51
C TYR A 181 -20.98 -18.68 18.94
N ALA A 182 -20.44 -17.76 19.72
CA ALA A 182 -19.16 -17.94 20.39
C ALA A 182 -19.19 -19.17 21.31
N GLU A 183 -20.24 -19.32 22.12
CA GLU A 183 -20.41 -20.48 23.02
C GLU A 183 -20.61 -21.80 22.24
N ILE A 184 -21.26 -21.75 21.07
CA ILE A 184 -21.59 -22.95 20.27
C ILE A 184 -20.37 -23.43 19.45
N HIS A 185 -19.65 -22.53 18.77
CA HIS A 185 -18.64 -22.90 17.79
C HIS A 185 -17.20 -22.77 18.31
N THR A 186 -16.98 -21.87 19.26
CA THR A 186 -15.63 -21.47 19.71
C THR A 186 -15.53 -21.42 21.25
N PRO A 187 -15.99 -22.45 21.98
CA PRO A 187 -16.04 -22.42 23.46
C PRO A 187 -14.64 -22.28 24.10
N ASP A 188 -13.59 -22.73 23.40
CA ASP A 188 -12.22 -22.73 23.88
C ASP A 188 -11.37 -21.59 23.28
N THR A 189 -11.96 -20.72 22.44
CA THR A 189 -11.29 -19.61 21.80
C THR A 189 -11.44 -18.33 22.63
N ASP A 190 -10.36 -17.57 22.78
CA ASP A 190 -10.41 -16.23 23.38
C ASP A 190 -11.02 -15.24 22.36
N ILE A 191 -12.35 -15.11 22.39
CA ILE A 191 -13.10 -14.24 21.48
C ILE A 191 -13.19 -12.84 22.04
N HIS A 192 -12.73 -11.86 21.27
CA HIS A 192 -12.97 -10.43 21.44
C HIS A 192 -13.99 -9.94 20.43
N TYR A 193 -14.70 -8.88 20.80
CA TYR A 193 -15.74 -8.32 19.94
C TYR A 193 -15.39 -6.91 19.49
N GLU A 194 -15.74 -6.61 18.24
CA GLU A 194 -15.72 -5.26 17.69
C GLU A 194 -17.08 -4.94 17.10
N TYR A 195 -17.59 -3.75 17.39
CA TYR A 195 -18.81 -3.23 16.81
C TYR A 195 -18.55 -1.95 16.04
N SER A 196 -19.05 -1.90 14.79
CA SER A 196 -19.08 -0.68 13.96
C SER A 196 -20.51 -0.22 13.69
N PRO A 197 -20.91 0.99 14.11
CA PRO A 197 -22.05 1.70 13.53
C PRO A 197 -21.64 2.19 12.15
N GLU A 198 -21.79 1.36 11.12
CA GLU A 198 -21.34 1.68 9.76
C GLU A 198 -21.94 2.99 9.28
N SER A 199 -21.17 3.75 8.50
CA SER A 199 -21.52 5.12 8.08
C SER A 199 -21.71 6.08 9.27
N TYR A 200 -20.85 5.96 10.29
CA TYR A 200 -20.84 6.80 11.48
C TYR A 200 -20.87 8.30 11.16
N THR A 201 -20.09 8.74 10.15
CA THR A 201 -20.06 10.15 9.72
C THR A 201 -21.38 10.65 9.11
N GLY A 202 -22.26 9.76 8.69
CA GLY A 202 -23.63 10.07 8.24
C GLY A 202 -24.71 9.78 9.27
N THR A 203 -24.32 9.57 10.53
CA THR A 203 -25.21 9.25 11.67
C THR A 203 -25.23 10.44 12.63
N GLU A 204 -26.38 10.75 13.19
CA GLU A 204 -26.48 11.76 14.26
C GLU A 204 -25.65 11.31 15.47
N LEU A 205 -24.88 12.21 16.02
CA LEU A 205 -23.87 11.90 17.05
C LEU A 205 -24.50 11.28 18.31
N GLU A 206 -25.63 11.80 18.74
CA GLU A 206 -26.39 11.29 19.88
C GLU A 206 -26.96 9.88 19.60
N TYR A 207 -27.37 9.62 18.36
CA TYR A 207 -27.85 8.29 17.99
C TYR A 207 -26.68 7.28 17.85
N ALA A 208 -25.53 7.70 17.37
CA ALA A 208 -24.34 6.87 17.39
C ALA A 208 -23.96 6.45 18.82
N LEU A 209 -24.05 7.37 19.79
CA LEU A 209 -23.85 7.07 21.20
C LEU A 209 -24.91 6.09 21.72
N GLU A 210 -26.18 6.30 21.39
CA GLU A 210 -27.29 5.46 21.81
C GLU A 210 -27.11 4.00 21.35
N VAL A 211 -26.88 3.77 20.05
CA VAL A 211 -26.70 2.42 19.51
C VAL A 211 -25.44 1.74 20.04
N CYS A 212 -24.32 2.46 20.17
CA CYS A 212 -23.11 1.92 20.78
C CYS A 212 -23.34 1.54 22.25
N SER A 213 -24.04 2.39 23.02
CA SER A 213 -24.36 2.11 24.42
C SER A 213 -25.25 0.87 24.57
N ALA A 214 -26.23 0.68 23.69
CA ALA A 214 -27.07 -0.51 23.68
C ALA A 214 -26.27 -1.79 23.38
N VAL A 215 -25.29 -1.71 22.47
CA VAL A 215 -24.39 -2.85 22.21
C VAL A 215 -23.46 -3.11 23.38
N ILE A 216 -22.90 -2.07 24.00
CA ILE A 216 -22.05 -2.18 25.22
C ILE A 216 -22.81 -2.90 26.33
N ASP A 217 -24.07 -2.58 26.54
CA ASP A 217 -24.92 -3.22 27.55
C ASP A 217 -25.17 -4.71 27.26
N VAL A 218 -25.27 -5.10 25.99
CA VAL A 218 -25.43 -6.51 25.60
C VAL A 218 -24.12 -7.30 25.73
N ILE A 219 -23.00 -6.75 25.29
CA ILE A 219 -21.68 -7.42 25.36
C ILE A 219 -21.17 -7.48 26.79
N ASP A 220 -21.47 -6.44 27.60
CA ASP A 220 -21.05 -6.29 29.01
C ASP A 220 -19.53 -6.37 29.20
N PRO A 221 -18.73 -5.47 28.54
CA PRO A 221 -17.29 -5.47 28.61
C PRO A 221 -16.77 -5.07 29.99
N THR A 222 -15.55 -5.52 30.28
CA THR A 222 -14.81 -5.17 31.50
C THR A 222 -13.44 -4.57 31.13
N PRO A 223 -12.72 -3.91 32.05
CA PRO A 223 -11.37 -3.41 31.80
C PRO A 223 -10.38 -4.51 31.34
N ASP A 224 -10.58 -5.76 31.79
CA ASP A 224 -9.75 -6.90 31.40
C ASP A 224 -10.21 -7.55 30.08
N ARG A 225 -11.46 -7.36 29.69
CA ARG A 225 -12.05 -7.90 28.45
C ARG A 225 -12.83 -6.81 27.73
N LYS A 226 -12.07 -5.97 27.04
CA LYS A 226 -12.60 -4.77 26.39
C LYS A 226 -13.38 -5.10 25.12
N LEU A 227 -14.41 -4.29 24.86
CA LEU A 227 -15.08 -4.22 23.56
C LEU A 227 -14.41 -3.15 22.69
N ILE A 228 -14.18 -3.45 21.43
CA ILE A 228 -13.74 -2.46 20.45
C ILE A 228 -14.99 -1.77 19.89
N ILE A 229 -15.07 -0.45 20.04
CA ILE A 229 -16.05 0.40 19.37
C ILE A 229 -15.31 1.12 18.25
N ASN A 230 -15.62 0.76 17.02
CA ASN A 230 -14.99 1.32 15.84
C ASN A 230 -15.92 2.36 15.19
N LEU A 231 -15.44 3.57 14.98
CA LEU A 231 -16.19 4.71 14.44
C LEU A 231 -15.74 5.02 13.01
N PRO A 232 -16.28 4.30 11.98
CA PRO A 232 -15.75 4.41 10.64
C PRO A 232 -16.23 5.69 9.93
N ALA A 233 -15.29 6.44 9.37
CA ALA A 233 -15.60 7.39 8.32
C ALA A 233 -15.77 6.61 7.00
N THR A 234 -16.82 5.79 6.91
CA THR A 234 -17.14 4.93 5.75
C THR A 234 -17.15 5.72 4.45
N VAL A 235 -17.61 6.96 4.51
CA VAL A 235 -17.34 8.02 3.55
C VAL A 235 -16.77 9.20 4.32
N GLU A 236 -15.66 9.74 3.87
CA GLU A 236 -15.05 10.92 4.48
C GLU A 236 -15.89 12.18 4.16
N MET A 237 -16.89 12.46 4.98
CA MET A 237 -17.88 13.52 4.74
C MET A 237 -17.45 14.88 5.27
N ALA A 238 -16.65 14.90 6.34
CA ALA A 238 -16.24 16.11 7.07
C ALA A 238 -14.75 16.38 6.92
N THR A 239 -14.32 17.59 7.27
CA THR A 239 -12.90 17.91 7.46
C THR A 239 -12.32 17.16 8.68
N PRO A 240 -11.01 16.87 8.72
CA PRO A 240 -10.39 16.10 9.81
C PRO A 240 -10.64 16.66 11.21
N ASN A 241 -10.64 17.98 11.36
CA ASN A 241 -10.92 18.65 12.64
C ASN A 241 -12.36 18.41 13.13
N VAL A 242 -13.34 18.35 12.22
CA VAL A 242 -14.74 18.06 12.59
C VAL A 242 -14.89 16.59 12.97
N TYR A 243 -14.20 15.68 12.26
CA TYR A 243 -14.14 14.28 12.64
C TYR A 243 -13.50 14.12 14.02
N ALA A 244 -12.37 14.79 14.30
CA ALA A 244 -11.75 14.79 15.62
C ALA A 244 -12.67 15.32 16.72
N ASP A 245 -13.44 16.39 16.46
CA ASP A 245 -14.45 16.87 17.40
C ASP A 245 -15.49 15.78 17.74
N SER A 246 -15.95 15.03 16.74
CA SER A 246 -16.88 13.91 16.96
C SER A 246 -16.25 12.79 17.79
N ILE A 247 -14.98 12.47 17.55
CA ILE A 247 -14.25 11.43 18.28
C ILE A 247 -14.04 11.84 19.74
N GLU A 248 -13.61 13.09 20.01
CA GLU A 248 -13.46 13.57 21.39
C GLU A 248 -14.82 13.59 22.10
N TRP A 249 -15.88 13.97 21.40
CA TRP A 249 -17.23 13.93 21.95
C TRP A 249 -17.63 12.49 22.33
N MET A 250 -17.46 11.52 21.44
CA MET A 250 -17.73 10.11 21.72
C MET A 250 -16.84 9.58 22.85
N HIS A 251 -15.55 9.90 22.83
CA HIS A 251 -14.60 9.53 23.90
C HIS A 251 -15.08 9.96 25.29
N ARG A 252 -15.71 11.16 25.39
CA ARG A 252 -16.21 11.71 26.66
C ARG A 252 -17.56 11.13 27.09
N HIS A 253 -18.40 10.66 26.16
CA HIS A 253 -19.79 10.29 26.44
C HIS A 253 -20.04 8.77 26.43
N LEU A 254 -19.16 7.98 25.79
CA LEU A 254 -19.30 6.53 25.80
C LEU A 254 -19.26 5.99 27.25
N PRO A 255 -20.26 5.17 27.66
CA PRO A 255 -20.25 4.58 28.98
C PRO A 255 -19.12 3.58 29.11
N ARG A 256 -18.63 3.36 30.35
CA ARG A 256 -17.58 2.35 30.64
C ARG A 256 -16.34 2.52 29.75
N ARG A 257 -15.88 3.75 29.52
CA ARG A 257 -14.78 4.06 28.59
C ARG A 257 -13.50 3.27 28.86
N ASP A 258 -13.21 2.95 30.12
CA ASP A 258 -12.10 2.10 30.56
C ASP A 258 -12.20 0.64 30.11
N SER A 259 -13.41 0.17 29.84
CA SER A 259 -13.72 -1.16 29.30
C SER A 259 -13.83 -1.20 27.77
N LEU A 260 -13.46 -0.10 27.09
CA LEU A 260 -13.53 0.03 25.63
C LEU A 260 -12.16 0.28 25.02
N VAL A 261 -12.01 -0.16 23.78
CA VAL A 261 -10.99 0.31 22.82
C VAL A 261 -11.72 1.14 21.78
N LEU A 262 -11.40 2.43 21.69
CA LEU A 262 -11.96 3.32 20.69
C LEU A 262 -11.12 3.22 19.41
N SER A 263 -11.70 2.64 18.37
CA SER A 263 -11.06 2.40 17.09
C SER A 263 -11.59 3.36 16.03
N LEU A 264 -10.74 3.71 15.08
CA LEU A 264 -11.09 4.53 13.92
C LEU A 264 -10.76 3.80 12.63
N HIS A 265 -11.63 3.97 11.63
CA HIS A 265 -11.48 3.41 10.30
C HIS A 265 -11.80 4.51 9.26
N PRO A 266 -10.92 5.47 9.05
CA PRO A 266 -11.18 6.53 8.07
C PRO A 266 -10.87 6.06 6.65
N HIS A 267 -11.81 6.35 5.72
CA HIS A 267 -11.55 6.35 4.29
C HIS A 267 -10.93 7.69 3.84
N ASN A 268 -10.54 7.79 2.57
CA ASN A 268 -9.74 8.88 2.04
C ASN A 268 -10.46 9.67 0.92
N ASP A 269 -11.80 9.75 0.97
CA ASP A 269 -12.62 10.37 -0.11
C ASP A 269 -12.27 11.84 -0.37
N ARG A 270 -11.77 12.54 0.63
CA ARG A 270 -11.34 13.95 0.55
C ARG A 270 -9.82 14.08 0.40
N GLY A 271 -9.06 12.98 0.42
CA GLY A 271 -7.61 12.99 0.46
C GLY A 271 -7.03 13.39 1.83
N THR A 272 -7.80 13.29 2.91
CA THR A 272 -7.41 13.70 4.27
C THR A 272 -7.50 12.57 5.29
N GLY A 273 -7.59 11.31 4.86
CA GLY A 273 -7.73 10.15 5.74
C GLY A 273 -6.62 10.01 6.77
N VAL A 274 -5.35 10.25 6.39
CA VAL A 274 -4.21 10.26 7.33
C VAL A 274 -4.38 11.36 8.39
N ALA A 275 -4.71 12.58 7.96
CA ALA A 275 -4.95 13.69 8.89
C ALA A 275 -6.14 13.41 9.82
N ALA A 276 -7.20 12.77 9.31
CA ALA A 276 -8.34 12.36 10.14
C ALA A 276 -7.93 11.35 11.22
N ALA A 277 -7.07 10.39 10.90
CA ALA A 277 -6.52 9.43 11.86
C ALA A 277 -5.63 10.13 12.91
N GLU A 278 -4.68 10.97 12.49
CA GLU A 278 -3.80 11.71 13.41
C GLU A 278 -4.59 12.56 14.40
N LEU A 279 -5.53 13.37 13.90
CA LEU A 279 -6.35 14.21 14.76
C LEU A 279 -7.31 13.38 15.63
N GLY A 280 -7.79 12.24 15.13
CA GLY A 280 -8.57 11.28 15.89
C GLY A 280 -7.81 10.66 17.06
N LEU A 281 -6.52 10.38 16.89
CA LEU A 281 -5.63 9.94 17.99
C LEU A 281 -5.49 11.03 19.05
N LEU A 282 -5.29 12.27 18.66
CA LEU A 282 -5.30 13.41 19.59
C LEU A 282 -6.64 13.53 20.32
N ALA A 283 -7.74 13.19 19.66
CA ALA A 283 -9.10 13.23 20.21
C ALA A 283 -9.43 12.06 21.18
N GLY A 284 -8.53 11.09 21.33
CA GLY A 284 -8.64 10.03 22.32
C GLY A 284 -8.94 8.64 21.76
N ALA A 285 -8.71 8.40 20.46
CA ALA A 285 -8.73 7.06 19.89
C ALA A 285 -7.53 6.23 20.40
N ASP A 286 -7.76 4.92 20.53
CA ASP A 286 -6.77 3.96 21.01
C ASP A 286 -6.20 3.10 19.87
N ARG A 287 -6.95 2.98 18.75
CA ARG A 287 -6.69 2.01 17.69
C ARG A 287 -7.03 2.60 16.32
N ILE A 288 -6.28 2.21 15.30
CA ILE A 288 -6.52 2.60 13.90
C ILE A 288 -6.57 1.35 13.03
N GLU A 289 -7.59 1.29 12.17
CA GLU A 289 -7.70 0.34 11.08
C GLU A 289 -7.37 1.00 9.74
N GLY A 290 -6.65 0.31 8.89
CA GLY A 290 -6.29 0.82 7.57
C GLY A 290 -5.58 -0.22 6.71
N CYS A 291 -5.09 0.22 5.56
CA CYS A 291 -4.34 -0.62 4.62
C CYS A 291 -2.96 -0.04 4.33
N LEU A 292 -2.02 -0.91 4.00
CA LEU A 292 -0.73 -0.49 3.47
C LEU A 292 -0.95 0.29 2.16
N PHE A 293 -0.31 1.45 2.05
CA PHE A 293 -0.43 2.37 0.92
C PHE A 293 -1.85 2.86 0.63
N GLY A 294 -2.76 2.73 1.59
CA GLY A 294 -4.09 3.29 1.51
C GLY A 294 -5.03 2.60 0.52
N ASN A 295 -4.81 1.33 0.17
CA ASN A 295 -5.71 0.59 -0.71
C ASN A 295 -7.11 0.41 -0.09
N GLY A 296 -8.16 0.40 -0.90
CA GLY A 296 -9.53 0.19 -0.45
C GLY A 296 -10.59 0.78 -1.39
N GLU A 297 -11.83 0.71 -0.97
CA GLU A 297 -12.98 1.21 -1.71
C GLU A 297 -12.85 2.69 -2.10
N ARG A 298 -13.29 3.04 -3.29
CA ARG A 298 -13.30 4.39 -3.89
C ARG A 298 -11.88 4.99 -3.95
N THR A 299 -11.48 5.79 -2.96
CA THR A 299 -10.18 6.44 -2.85
C THR A 299 -9.25 5.76 -1.84
N GLY A 300 -9.71 4.67 -1.23
CA GLY A 300 -8.96 3.86 -0.30
C GLY A 300 -9.22 4.14 1.18
N ASN A 301 -8.59 3.34 2.02
CA ASN A 301 -8.53 3.46 3.47
C ASN A 301 -7.44 4.46 3.90
N VAL A 302 -7.38 4.77 5.19
CA VAL A 302 -6.20 5.44 5.74
C VAL A 302 -4.95 4.63 5.44
N ASP A 303 -3.93 5.33 4.97
CA ASP A 303 -2.63 4.74 4.63
C ASP A 303 -1.79 4.51 5.88
N LEU A 304 -1.63 3.24 6.26
CA LEU A 304 -0.87 2.84 7.44
C LEU A 304 0.63 3.10 7.30
N VAL A 305 1.16 3.08 6.07
CA VAL A 305 2.58 3.41 5.82
C VAL A 305 2.83 4.88 6.11
N THR A 306 2.02 5.76 5.52
CA THR A 306 2.16 7.20 5.75
C THR A 306 1.93 7.56 7.21
N LEU A 307 0.88 7.02 7.84
CA LEU A 307 0.55 7.31 9.25
C LEU A 307 1.66 6.82 10.20
N GLY A 308 2.18 5.60 9.99
CA GLY A 308 3.26 5.04 10.81
C GLY A 308 4.56 5.86 10.67
N LEU A 309 4.91 6.26 9.44
CA LEU A 309 6.12 7.05 9.19
C LEU A 309 5.97 8.53 9.60
N ASN A 310 4.76 9.06 9.65
CA ASN A 310 4.51 10.36 10.28
C ASN A 310 4.82 10.32 11.77
N LEU A 311 4.46 9.25 12.49
CA LEU A 311 4.84 9.07 13.89
C LEU A 311 6.37 8.94 14.03
N PHE A 312 6.99 8.11 13.20
CA PHE A 312 8.45 7.93 13.17
C PHE A 312 9.18 9.26 12.97
N ALA A 313 8.74 10.09 12.04
CA ALA A 313 9.31 11.42 11.78
C ALA A 313 9.14 12.42 12.96
N GLN A 314 8.32 12.09 13.94
CA GLN A 314 8.14 12.84 15.18
C GLN A 314 8.86 12.19 16.37
N GLY A 315 9.70 11.20 16.14
CA GLY A 315 10.43 10.49 17.20
C GLY A 315 9.57 9.52 18.00
N ILE A 316 8.46 9.05 17.43
CA ILE A 316 7.57 8.06 18.05
C ILE A 316 7.78 6.74 17.33
N ASP A 317 8.19 5.70 18.08
CA ASP A 317 8.28 4.34 17.54
C ASP A 317 6.90 3.88 17.03
N PRO A 318 6.72 3.65 15.72
CA PRO A 318 5.45 3.19 15.18
C PRO A 318 5.10 1.75 15.58
N MET A 319 6.03 1.00 16.20
CA MET A 319 5.91 -0.42 16.54
C MET A 319 5.67 -1.34 15.32
N ILE A 320 5.91 -0.81 14.13
CA ILE A 320 5.85 -1.49 12.82
C ILE A 320 7.16 -1.24 12.10
N ASP A 321 7.74 -2.28 11.52
CA ASP A 321 9.01 -2.21 10.82
C ASP A 321 8.83 -1.79 9.36
N PHE A 322 9.31 -0.59 9.01
CA PHE A 322 9.35 -0.04 7.66
C PHE A 322 10.77 0.00 7.07
N SER A 323 11.76 -0.59 7.73
CA SER A 323 13.17 -0.52 7.32
C SER A 323 13.47 -1.11 5.94
N ARG A 324 12.52 -1.85 5.36
CA ARG A 324 12.62 -2.46 4.03
C ARG A 324 11.44 -2.05 3.14
N ILE A 325 11.19 -0.74 3.06
CA ILE A 325 9.97 -0.20 2.43
C ILE A 325 9.79 -0.63 0.97
N ASP A 326 10.86 -0.78 0.21
CA ASP A 326 10.79 -1.20 -1.19
C ASP A 326 10.36 -2.68 -1.34
N GLU A 327 10.69 -3.54 -0.37
CA GLU A 327 10.21 -4.92 -0.35
C GLU A 327 8.72 -4.98 0.03
N VAL A 328 8.34 -4.19 1.05
CA VAL A 328 6.93 -4.02 1.43
C VAL A 328 6.11 -3.57 0.23
N LYS A 329 6.53 -2.47 -0.43
CA LYS A 329 5.89 -1.93 -1.62
C LYS A 329 5.72 -2.99 -2.71
N ARG A 330 6.80 -3.69 -3.11
CA ARG A 330 6.75 -4.73 -4.15
C ARG A 330 5.79 -5.86 -3.80
N THR A 331 5.76 -6.27 -2.53
CA THR A 331 4.87 -7.33 -2.09
C THR A 331 3.42 -6.89 -2.14
N VAL A 332 3.11 -5.67 -1.73
CA VAL A 332 1.76 -5.12 -1.80
C VAL A 332 1.31 -4.93 -3.24
N GLU A 333 2.16 -4.37 -4.12
CA GLU A 333 1.87 -4.25 -5.55
C GLU A 333 1.59 -5.62 -6.20
N TYR A 334 2.37 -6.64 -5.84
CA TYR A 334 2.12 -8.02 -6.30
C TYR A 334 0.79 -8.56 -5.79
N CYS A 335 0.47 -8.35 -4.51
CA CYS A 335 -0.76 -8.88 -3.92
C CYS A 335 -2.01 -8.16 -4.45
N ASN A 336 -1.96 -6.85 -4.57
CA ASN A 336 -3.06 -6.00 -5.01
C ASN A 336 -3.21 -5.93 -6.53
N GLN A 337 -2.17 -6.23 -7.30
CA GLN A 337 -2.08 -5.99 -8.75
C GLN A 337 -2.35 -4.52 -9.12
N LEU A 338 -1.97 -3.61 -8.23
CA LEU A 338 -2.07 -2.16 -8.38
C LEU A 338 -0.73 -1.52 -8.03
N PRO A 339 -0.25 -0.52 -8.81
CA PRO A 339 1.00 0.17 -8.49
C PRO A 339 0.80 1.16 -7.35
N VAL A 340 1.83 1.34 -6.52
CA VAL A 340 1.94 2.44 -5.58
C VAL A 340 2.39 3.69 -6.31
N HIS A 341 1.74 4.82 -6.06
CA HIS A 341 2.02 6.07 -6.76
C HIS A 341 3.48 6.53 -6.56
N GLU A 342 4.15 6.99 -7.63
CA GLU A 342 5.56 7.41 -7.63
C GLU A 342 5.89 8.52 -6.62
N ARG A 343 4.91 9.31 -6.21
CA ARG A 343 5.02 10.37 -5.20
C ARG A 343 4.27 10.03 -3.91
N HIS A 344 4.06 8.73 -3.66
CA HIS A 344 3.51 8.27 -2.38
C HIS A 344 4.44 8.72 -1.25
N PRO A 345 3.92 9.30 -0.15
CA PRO A 345 4.74 9.73 0.98
C PRO A 345 5.68 8.61 1.45
N TYR A 346 6.96 8.94 1.63
CA TYR A 346 8.06 8.06 2.07
C TYR A 346 8.40 6.88 1.16
N ALA A 347 7.45 6.29 0.44
CA ALA A 347 7.64 5.04 -0.31
C ALA A 347 7.68 5.21 -1.83
N GLY A 348 7.23 6.33 -2.37
CA GLY A 348 7.23 6.60 -3.80
C GLY A 348 8.64 6.67 -4.39
N ASP A 349 8.80 6.30 -5.66
CA ASP A 349 10.11 6.24 -6.31
C ASP A 349 10.78 7.61 -6.45
N LEU A 350 10.01 8.71 -6.43
CA LEU A 350 10.48 10.07 -6.63
C LEU A 350 10.62 10.88 -5.34
N VAL A 351 10.31 10.32 -4.17
CA VAL A 351 10.22 11.12 -2.92
C VAL A 351 11.57 11.48 -2.32
N TYR A 352 12.62 10.71 -2.61
CA TYR A 352 13.99 10.99 -2.18
C TYR A 352 14.87 11.49 -3.33
N THR A 353 14.25 12.15 -4.31
CA THR A 353 14.91 12.67 -5.50
C THR A 353 14.77 14.19 -5.55
N ALA A 354 15.86 14.92 -5.67
CA ALA A 354 15.84 16.36 -5.88
C ALA A 354 16.13 16.70 -7.35
N PHE A 355 15.25 17.49 -7.95
CA PHE A 355 15.36 17.94 -9.35
C PHE A 355 16.00 19.33 -9.48
N SER A 356 15.92 20.17 -8.46
CA SER A 356 16.50 21.52 -8.43
C SER A 356 17.95 21.47 -7.96
N GLY A 357 18.85 22.11 -8.70
CA GLY A 357 20.27 22.21 -8.33
C GLY A 357 20.50 22.88 -6.96
N SER A 358 19.68 23.87 -6.61
CA SER A 358 19.76 24.53 -5.29
C SER A 358 19.34 23.58 -4.15
N HIS A 359 18.36 22.68 -4.38
CA HIS A 359 17.96 21.68 -3.40
C HIS A 359 19.05 20.62 -3.24
N GLN A 360 19.67 20.17 -4.33
CA GLN A 360 20.76 19.20 -4.30
C GLN A 360 21.96 19.73 -3.51
N ASP A 361 22.37 20.99 -3.77
CA ASP A 361 23.46 21.65 -3.02
C ASP A 361 23.13 21.76 -1.52
N ALA A 362 21.88 22.14 -1.19
CA ALA A 362 21.46 22.24 0.20
C ALA A 362 21.44 20.88 0.91
N ILE A 363 20.96 19.82 0.25
CA ILE A 363 20.96 18.46 0.80
C ILE A 363 22.40 17.97 1.03
N LYS A 364 23.29 18.17 0.05
CA LYS A 364 24.71 17.83 0.20
C LYS A 364 25.34 18.53 1.41
N LYS A 365 25.15 19.85 1.51
CA LYS A 365 25.62 20.63 2.67
C LYS A 365 25.00 20.16 3.98
N GLY A 366 23.74 19.72 3.95
CA GLY A 366 23.06 19.14 5.09
C GLY A 366 23.72 17.85 5.58
N PHE A 367 24.08 16.93 4.69
CA PHE A 367 24.82 15.71 5.04
C PHE A 367 26.22 16.02 5.58
N ASP A 368 26.92 16.98 4.96
CA ASP A 368 28.24 17.41 5.42
C ASP A 368 28.15 18.01 6.83
N ALA A 369 27.14 18.85 7.09
CA ALA A 369 26.88 19.46 8.40
C ALA A 369 26.52 18.41 9.45
N LEU A 370 25.60 17.49 9.14
CA LEU A 370 25.20 16.40 10.03
C LEU A 370 26.42 15.58 10.49
N THR A 371 27.32 15.27 9.55
CA THR A 371 28.56 14.53 9.84
C THR A 371 29.48 15.33 10.78
N ALA A 372 29.62 16.64 10.53
CA ALA A 372 30.45 17.51 11.36
C ALA A 372 29.88 17.70 12.78
N ASP A 373 28.55 17.87 12.89
CA ASP A 373 27.84 18.05 14.16
C ASP A 373 27.91 16.77 15.01
N ALA A 374 27.71 15.60 14.41
CA ALA A 374 27.86 14.32 15.08
C ALA A 374 29.29 14.11 15.61
N ALA A 375 30.31 14.44 14.80
CA ALA A 375 31.72 14.38 15.23
C ALA A 375 32.00 15.34 16.38
N ALA A 376 31.49 16.56 16.34
CA ALA A 376 31.61 17.54 17.40
C ALA A 376 30.90 17.12 18.71
N ALA A 377 29.78 16.43 18.59
CA ALA A 377 29.03 15.87 19.73
C ALA A 377 29.63 14.56 20.26
N GLY A 378 30.53 13.92 19.52
CA GLY A 378 31.10 12.61 19.86
C GLY A 378 30.08 11.45 19.75
N THR A 379 29.06 11.62 18.90
CA THR A 379 28.03 10.61 18.64
C THR A 379 28.21 10.00 17.25
N PRO A 380 27.81 8.73 17.04
CA PRO A 380 27.69 8.18 15.70
C PRO A 380 26.73 9.03 14.86
N VAL A 381 26.96 9.13 13.54
CA VAL A 381 26.11 9.91 12.63
C VAL A 381 24.67 9.36 12.62
N ASP A 382 24.54 8.05 12.68
CA ASP A 382 23.24 7.36 12.65
C ASP A 382 22.43 7.52 13.97
N GLU A 383 23.05 8.00 15.04
CA GLU A 383 22.42 8.30 16.34
C GLU A 383 22.25 9.81 16.56
N HIS A 384 22.80 10.64 15.68
CA HIS A 384 22.70 12.09 15.80
C HIS A 384 21.32 12.57 15.31
N PRO A 385 20.69 13.59 15.96
CA PRO A 385 19.41 14.11 15.53
C PRO A 385 19.39 14.52 14.05
N TRP A 386 18.40 14.05 13.31
CA TRP A 386 18.29 14.29 11.88
C TRP A 386 18.01 15.76 11.55
N ALA A 387 18.83 16.35 10.68
CA ALA A 387 18.73 17.75 10.30
C ALA A 387 19.26 18.00 8.87
N VAL A 388 18.70 17.31 7.87
CA VAL A 388 19.05 17.50 6.47
C VAL A 388 17.93 18.24 5.75
N PRO A 389 18.21 19.38 5.06
CA PRO A 389 17.18 20.13 4.33
C PRO A 389 16.45 19.27 3.29
N TYR A 390 15.15 19.49 3.11
CA TYR A 390 14.28 18.83 2.13
C TYR A 390 14.05 17.32 2.33
N LEU A 391 14.69 16.70 3.31
CA LEU A 391 14.49 15.28 3.65
C LEU A 391 13.88 15.19 5.04
N PRO A 392 12.59 14.80 5.17
CA PRO A 392 11.90 14.73 6.46
C PRO A 392 12.46 13.64 7.39
N ILE A 393 13.04 12.59 6.81
CA ILE A 393 13.72 11.48 7.52
C ILE A 393 14.97 11.07 6.72
N ASP A 394 15.84 10.28 7.33
CA ASP A 394 16.94 9.63 6.60
C ASP A 394 16.35 8.50 5.71
N PRO A 395 16.56 8.56 4.39
CA PRO A 395 16.15 7.47 3.51
C PRO A 395 16.72 6.10 3.89
N LYS A 396 17.90 6.05 4.54
CA LYS A 396 18.54 4.81 5.00
C LYS A 396 17.72 4.08 6.04
N ASP A 397 16.97 4.78 6.88
CA ASP A 397 16.09 4.17 7.89
C ASP A 397 14.99 3.31 7.26
N LEU A 398 14.68 3.57 5.98
CA LEU A 398 13.73 2.80 5.17
C LEU A 398 14.41 1.83 4.19
N GLY A 399 15.73 1.64 4.29
CA GLY A 399 16.52 0.82 3.36
C GLY A 399 16.67 1.46 1.98
N ARG A 400 16.55 2.80 1.89
CA ARG A 400 16.67 3.57 0.65
C ARG A 400 17.88 4.50 0.66
N THR A 401 18.13 5.16 -0.45
CA THR A 401 19.19 6.16 -0.60
C THR A 401 18.63 7.45 -1.16
N TYR A 402 19.24 8.59 -0.78
CA TYR A 402 18.98 9.84 -1.45
C TYR A 402 19.51 9.81 -2.88
N GLU A 403 18.70 10.25 -3.83
CA GLU A 403 19.05 10.31 -5.25
C GLU A 403 18.97 11.75 -5.77
N ALA A 404 20.11 12.28 -6.21
CA ALA A 404 20.14 13.54 -6.93
C ALA A 404 19.82 13.28 -8.40
N VAL A 405 18.73 13.84 -8.92
CA VAL A 405 18.49 13.88 -10.37
C VAL A 405 19.21 15.08 -10.96
N ILE A 406 20.37 14.84 -11.53
CA ILE A 406 21.14 15.88 -12.20
C ILE A 406 20.56 16.13 -13.60
N ARG A 407 20.20 17.38 -13.91
CA ARG A 407 19.99 17.79 -15.29
C ARG A 407 21.31 17.75 -16.03
N VAL A 408 21.37 16.81 -16.90
CA VAL A 408 22.35 16.58 -17.97
C VAL A 408 23.55 17.50 -18.07
N ASN A 409 24.63 17.06 -17.51
CA ASN A 409 25.95 17.10 -18.08
C ASN A 409 26.63 15.76 -17.72
N SER A 410 27.71 15.43 -18.34
CA SER A 410 28.42 14.16 -18.28
C SER A 410 28.84 13.60 -16.88
N GLN A 411 28.55 14.31 -15.80
CA GLN A 411 28.74 13.87 -14.40
C GLN A 411 27.44 13.39 -13.74
N SER A 412 26.46 13.08 -14.55
CA SER A 412 25.09 12.88 -14.08
C SER A 412 24.91 11.45 -13.56
N GLY A 413 24.55 11.32 -12.30
CA GLY A 413 24.03 10.07 -11.72
C GLY A 413 22.75 9.56 -12.42
N LYS A 414 22.05 8.66 -11.79
CA LYS A 414 20.92 7.82 -12.28
C LYS A 414 19.90 8.50 -13.19
N GLY A 415 19.58 9.78 -12.98
CA GLY A 415 18.65 10.54 -13.82
C GLY A 415 19.21 10.93 -15.21
N GLY A 416 20.51 11.18 -15.31
CA GLY A 416 21.17 11.45 -16.59
C GLY A 416 21.22 10.22 -17.47
N VAL A 417 21.46 9.05 -16.89
CA VAL A 417 21.45 7.76 -17.60
C VAL A 417 20.07 7.49 -18.19
N ALA A 418 19.00 7.61 -17.40
CA ALA A 418 17.63 7.40 -17.85
C ALA A 418 17.21 8.39 -18.94
N TYR A 419 17.63 9.66 -18.80
CA TYR A 419 17.34 10.69 -19.79
C TYR A 419 18.02 10.39 -21.12
N ILE A 420 19.31 10.05 -21.13
CA ILE A 420 20.05 9.71 -22.37
C ILE A 420 19.43 8.49 -23.04
N MET A 421 19.12 7.42 -22.28
CA MET A 421 18.49 6.23 -22.84
C MET A 421 17.14 6.56 -23.47
N LYS A 422 16.35 7.46 -22.87
CA LYS A 422 15.06 7.88 -23.39
C LYS A 422 15.18 8.79 -24.62
N THR A 423 16.06 9.80 -24.59
CA THR A 423 16.15 10.82 -25.64
C THR A 423 16.95 10.38 -26.84
N GLU A 424 18.07 9.68 -26.62
CA GLU A 424 18.98 9.27 -27.71
C GLU A 424 18.63 7.89 -28.29
N HIS A 425 18.10 6.98 -27.42
CA HIS A 425 17.81 5.59 -27.81
C HIS A 425 16.35 5.20 -27.72
N GLN A 426 15.45 6.14 -27.35
CA GLN A 426 14.00 5.96 -27.23
C GLN A 426 13.59 4.83 -26.25
N LEU A 427 14.49 4.44 -25.33
CA LEU A 427 14.25 3.43 -24.33
C LEU A 427 13.74 4.09 -23.04
N ASP A 428 12.44 3.93 -22.77
CA ASP A 428 11.83 4.38 -21.50
C ASP A 428 11.99 3.27 -20.46
N LEU A 429 13.14 3.28 -19.81
CA LEU A 429 13.52 2.22 -18.85
C LEU A 429 12.59 2.25 -17.63
N PRO A 430 12.06 1.10 -17.17
CA PRO A 430 11.39 0.99 -15.88
C PRO A 430 12.27 1.50 -14.75
N ARG A 431 11.68 2.14 -13.76
CA ARG A 431 12.42 2.85 -12.69
C ARG A 431 13.48 1.97 -11.99
N ARG A 432 13.14 0.73 -11.68
CA ARG A 432 14.08 -0.20 -11.05
C ARG A 432 15.26 -0.55 -11.95
N LEU A 433 15.01 -0.71 -13.25
CA LEU A 433 16.07 -0.91 -14.24
C LEU A 433 16.94 0.34 -14.39
N GLN A 434 16.37 1.56 -14.30
CA GLN A 434 17.16 2.80 -14.28
C GLN A 434 18.15 2.82 -13.12
N ILE A 435 17.72 2.38 -11.94
CA ILE A 435 18.54 2.31 -10.73
C ILE A 435 19.67 1.28 -10.92
N GLU A 436 19.32 0.08 -11.37
CA GLU A 436 20.28 -0.99 -11.61
C GLU A 436 21.32 -0.57 -12.67
N PHE A 437 20.85 -0.05 -13.80
CA PHE A 437 21.75 0.36 -14.90
C PHE A 437 22.66 1.51 -14.49
N SER A 438 22.18 2.44 -13.68
CA SER A 438 23.04 3.51 -13.14
C SER A 438 24.18 2.95 -12.29
N GLY A 439 23.91 1.90 -11.50
CA GLY A 439 24.94 1.19 -10.75
C GLY A 439 25.97 0.52 -11.66
N VAL A 440 25.54 -0.08 -12.77
CA VAL A 440 26.43 -0.68 -13.79
C VAL A 440 27.31 0.39 -14.43
N VAL A 441 26.74 1.54 -14.83
CA VAL A 441 27.50 2.66 -15.39
C VAL A 441 28.50 3.19 -14.38
N GLN A 442 28.11 3.34 -13.12
CA GLN A 442 29.00 3.81 -12.06
C GLN A 442 30.18 2.87 -11.82
N GLN A 443 29.95 1.56 -11.80
CA GLN A 443 31.05 0.59 -11.67
C GLN A 443 32.06 0.71 -12.81
N VAL A 444 31.61 0.96 -14.03
CA VAL A 444 32.51 1.18 -15.19
C VAL A 444 33.30 2.49 -15.04
N THR A 445 32.63 3.56 -14.58
CA THR A 445 33.30 4.87 -14.37
C THR A 445 34.29 4.87 -13.23
N ASP A 446 33.98 4.17 -12.14
CA ASP A 446 34.87 4.05 -10.97
C ASP A 446 36.18 3.30 -11.30
N HIS A 447 36.16 2.38 -12.27
CA HIS A 447 37.33 1.65 -12.71
C HIS A 447 38.13 2.36 -13.83
N GLY A 448 37.45 3.14 -14.68
CA GLY A 448 38.02 3.76 -15.87
C GLY A 448 38.43 5.21 -15.72
N GLY A 449 37.92 5.92 -14.71
CA GLY A 449 38.11 7.36 -14.49
C GLY A 449 37.67 8.20 -15.69
N GLY A 450 36.63 9.04 -15.57
CA GLY A 450 36.22 9.97 -16.61
C GLY A 450 34.72 10.02 -16.88
N GLU A 451 34.34 10.84 -17.86
CA GLU A 451 32.96 11.00 -18.35
C GLU A 451 32.59 9.85 -19.27
N VAL A 452 31.32 9.37 -19.15
CA VAL A 452 30.76 8.38 -20.09
C VAL A 452 29.96 9.12 -21.16
N GLU A 453 30.47 9.12 -22.38
CA GLU A 453 29.78 9.63 -23.55
C GLU A 453 28.48 8.85 -23.81
N PRO A 454 27.42 9.46 -24.41
CA PRO A 454 26.16 8.76 -24.73
C PRO A 454 26.36 7.45 -25.53
N ALA A 455 27.30 7.44 -26.47
CA ALA A 455 27.63 6.24 -27.26
C ALA A 455 28.24 5.12 -26.40
N ALA A 456 29.14 5.47 -25.48
CA ALA A 456 29.72 4.52 -24.52
C ALA A 456 28.67 3.99 -23.53
N MET A 457 27.70 4.81 -23.16
CA MET A 457 26.57 4.41 -22.31
C MET A 457 25.69 3.38 -23.02
N TRP A 458 25.42 3.56 -24.31
CA TRP A 458 24.73 2.56 -25.12
C TRP A 458 25.49 1.25 -25.17
N ASP A 459 26.80 1.26 -25.39
CA ASP A 459 27.62 0.06 -25.42
C ASP A 459 27.58 -0.68 -24.09
N ILE A 460 27.63 0.04 -22.95
CA ILE A 460 27.48 -0.56 -21.62
C ILE A 460 26.09 -1.19 -21.47
N PHE A 461 25.03 -0.48 -21.90
CA PHE A 461 23.67 -1.00 -21.84
C PHE A 461 23.51 -2.25 -22.70
N ALA A 462 23.89 -2.18 -23.95
CA ALA A 462 23.73 -3.28 -24.91
C ALA A 462 24.44 -4.55 -24.43
N ARG A 463 25.69 -4.44 -23.99
CA ARG A 463 26.48 -5.60 -23.49
C ARG A 463 25.90 -6.22 -22.23
N ASN A 464 25.23 -5.42 -21.40
CA ASN A 464 24.64 -5.95 -20.16
C ASN A 464 23.24 -6.49 -20.36
N TYR A 465 22.40 -5.82 -21.14
CA TYR A 465 20.96 -6.08 -21.14
C TYR A 465 20.39 -6.65 -22.44
N LEU A 466 21.09 -6.48 -23.59
CA LEU A 466 20.59 -7.00 -24.86
C LEU A 466 21.26 -8.34 -25.19
N VAL A 467 20.45 -9.38 -25.36
CA VAL A 467 20.95 -10.76 -25.59
C VAL A 467 21.90 -10.87 -26.78
N ASP A 468 21.64 -10.10 -27.85
CA ASP A 468 22.43 -10.13 -29.09
C ASP A 468 23.83 -9.52 -28.91
N HIS A 469 24.10 -8.81 -27.80
CA HIS A 469 25.37 -8.15 -27.48
C HIS A 469 26.08 -8.75 -26.25
N GLN A 470 25.48 -9.74 -25.61
CA GLN A 470 26.03 -10.37 -24.41
C GLN A 470 27.22 -11.29 -24.77
N PRO A 471 28.36 -11.15 -24.11
CA PRO A 471 29.46 -12.09 -24.26
C PRO A 471 29.14 -13.43 -23.58
N ASP A 472 29.54 -14.55 -24.19
CA ASP A 472 29.47 -15.89 -23.65
C ASP A 472 28.11 -16.26 -23.02
N PRO A 473 27.00 -16.21 -23.78
CA PRO A 473 25.69 -16.44 -23.25
C PRO A 473 25.47 -17.91 -22.82
N ALA A 474 24.97 -18.14 -21.61
CA ALA A 474 24.60 -19.47 -21.11
C ALA A 474 23.41 -20.05 -21.90
N VAL A 475 22.52 -19.17 -22.39
CA VAL A 475 21.38 -19.52 -23.23
C VAL A 475 21.40 -18.69 -24.51
N THR A 476 21.35 -19.38 -25.68
CA THR A 476 21.21 -18.74 -26.99
C THR A 476 19.93 -19.19 -27.65
N LEU A 477 19.13 -18.26 -28.18
CA LEU A 477 17.90 -18.56 -28.92
C LEU A 477 18.19 -18.57 -30.42
N ALA A 478 18.12 -19.75 -31.04
CA ALA A 478 18.31 -19.89 -32.49
C ALA A 478 17.01 -19.65 -33.29
N GLY A 479 15.86 -19.78 -32.66
CA GLY A 479 14.54 -19.57 -33.25
C GLY A 479 13.45 -20.25 -32.46
N TYR A 480 12.20 -19.89 -32.74
CA TYR A 480 11.05 -20.52 -32.11
C TYR A 480 9.82 -20.47 -33.02
N THR A 481 8.86 -21.36 -32.76
CA THR A 481 7.51 -21.33 -33.33
C THR A 481 6.48 -21.32 -32.20
N ILE A 482 5.37 -20.62 -32.40
CA ILE A 482 4.27 -20.57 -31.45
C ILE A 482 3.02 -21.10 -32.12
N GLY A 483 2.35 -22.03 -31.43
CA GLY A 483 1.04 -22.55 -31.75
C GLY A 483 0.04 -22.29 -30.63
N THR A 484 -1.24 -22.52 -30.90
CA THR A 484 -2.30 -22.51 -29.88
C THR A 484 -3.01 -23.86 -29.92
N ALA A 485 -3.11 -24.50 -28.76
CA ALA A 485 -3.87 -25.73 -28.56
C ALA A 485 -4.66 -25.64 -27.27
N ASP A 486 -5.96 -25.93 -27.32
CA ASP A 486 -6.89 -25.91 -26.15
C ASP A 486 -6.88 -24.62 -25.34
N GLY A 487 -6.75 -23.46 -26.03
CA GLY A 487 -6.73 -22.15 -25.39
C GLY A 487 -5.42 -21.78 -24.67
N LYS A 488 -4.38 -22.61 -24.82
CA LYS A 488 -3.03 -22.35 -24.31
C LYS A 488 -2.05 -22.10 -25.44
N VAL A 489 -0.95 -21.44 -25.13
CA VAL A 489 0.15 -21.20 -26.06
C VAL A 489 1.15 -22.33 -25.94
N GLU A 490 1.45 -22.98 -27.05
CA GLU A 490 2.55 -23.95 -27.18
C GLU A 490 3.73 -23.27 -27.86
N ILE A 491 4.91 -23.39 -27.29
CA ILE A 491 6.16 -22.93 -27.89
C ILE A 491 7.06 -24.13 -28.22
N GLU A 492 7.64 -24.12 -29.41
CA GLU A 492 8.78 -24.95 -29.76
C GLU A 492 9.96 -24.01 -30.03
N ALA A 493 10.96 -24.00 -29.15
CA ALA A 493 12.13 -23.17 -29.25
C ALA A 493 13.38 -24.01 -29.47
N ARG A 494 14.23 -23.58 -30.40
CA ARG A 494 15.57 -24.14 -30.57
C ARG A 494 16.54 -23.23 -29.81
N ALA A 495 17.07 -23.73 -28.72
CA ALA A 495 17.97 -22.98 -27.86
C ALA A 495 19.25 -23.77 -27.56
N GLY A 496 20.38 -23.05 -27.54
CA GLY A 496 21.63 -23.57 -26.98
C GLY A 496 21.61 -23.30 -25.47
N VAL A 497 21.81 -24.34 -24.67
CA VAL A 497 21.94 -24.24 -23.20
C VAL A 497 23.27 -24.87 -22.82
N ASP A 498 24.13 -24.12 -22.17
CA ASP A 498 25.48 -24.54 -21.79
C ASP A 498 26.30 -25.12 -23.00
N GLY A 499 26.13 -24.48 -24.15
CA GLY A 499 26.84 -24.85 -25.40
C GLY A 499 26.22 -25.99 -26.22
N GLU A 500 25.13 -26.63 -25.75
CA GLU A 500 24.42 -27.67 -26.48
C GLU A 500 23.08 -27.16 -27.02
N TYR A 501 22.84 -27.30 -28.34
CA TYR A 501 21.55 -26.97 -28.96
C TYR A 501 20.51 -28.06 -28.72
N ARG A 502 19.36 -27.68 -28.21
CA ARG A 502 18.21 -28.56 -27.93
C ARG A 502 16.92 -27.96 -28.47
N SER A 503 15.96 -28.80 -28.83
CA SER A 503 14.57 -28.39 -29.07
C SER A 503 13.83 -28.44 -27.74
N LEU A 504 13.24 -27.31 -27.32
CA LEU A 504 12.50 -27.12 -26.07
C LEU A 504 11.04 -26.92 -26.44
N THR A 505 10.16 -27.78 -25.94
CA THR A 505 8.71 -27.65 -26.16
C THR A 505 8.00 -27.52 -24.83
N ALA A 506 7.14 -26.52 -24.69
CA ALA A 506 6.34 -26.35 -23.50
C ALA A 506 5.05 -25.60 -23.80
N VAL A 507 4.12 -25.65 -22.85
CA VAL A 507 2.81 -24.99 -22.91
C VAL A 507 2.70 -23.99 -21.77
N GLY A 508 2.07 -22.85 -22.03
CA GLY A 508 1.84 -21.80 -21.04
C GLY A 508 0.56 -21.02 -21.30
N ASN A 509 0.23 -20.11 -20.40
CA ASN A 509 -0.93 -19.23 -20.56
C ASN A 509 -0.71 -18.14 -21.63
N GLY A 510 0.55 -17.87 -21.94
CA GLY A 510 1.00 -16.92 -22.96
C GLY A 510 2.40 -17.25 -23.43
N PRO A 511 2.95 -16.53 -24.44
CA PRO A 511 4.26 -16.81 -25.04
C PRO A 511 5.41 -16.77 -24.02
N ILE A 512 5.40 -15.81 -23.10
CA ILE A 512 6.43 -15.66 -22.07
C ILE A 512 6.38 -16.84 -21.10
N ASP A 513 5.18 -17.20 -20.62
CA ASP A 513 4.97 -18.32 -19.70
C ASP A 513 5.36 -19.66 -20.34
N ALA A 514 4.99 -19.87 -21.60
CA ALA A 514 5.39 -21.05 -22.34
C ALA A 514 6.92 -21.14 -22.48
N TYR A 515 7.60 -20.02 -22.74
CA TYR A 515 9.06 -19.99 -22.84
C TYR A 515 9.76 -20.22 -21.50
N VAL A 516 9.25 -19.65 -20.43
CA VAL A 516 9.71 -19.90 -19.05
C VAL A 516 9.59 -21.39 -18.71
N ASN A 517 8.45 -22.02 -19.03
CA ASN A 517 8.24 -23.45 -18.82
C ASN A 517 9.20 -24.30 -19.69
N ALA A 518 9.51 -23.84 -20.89
CA ALA A 518 10.51 -24.50 -21.74
C ALA A 518 11.92 -24.46 -21.14
N LEU A 519 12.32 -23.33 -20.56
CA LEU A 519 13.58 -23.18 -19.83
C LEU A 519 13.63 -24.03 -18.55
N HIS A 520 12.53 -24.15 -17.82
CA HIS A 520 12.43 -25.03 -16.66
C HIS A 520 12.68 -26.50 -17.01
N SER A 521 12.24 -26.94 -18.20
CA SER A 521 12.43 -28.33 -18.67
C SER A 521 13.90 -28.73 -18.82
N VAL A 522 14.80 -27.77 -18.95
CA VAL A 522 16.24 -27.95 -19.07
C VAL A 522 17.03 -27.48 -17.85
N GLY A 523 16.35 -27.27 -16.71
CA GLY A 523 17.00 -26.99 -15.45
C GLY A 523 17.36 -25.51 -15.25
N VAL A 524 16.78 -24.60 -16.02
CA VAL A 524 16.92 -23.15 -15.83
C VAL A 524 15.77 -22.66 -14.96
N ALA A 525 16.03 -22.40 -13.67
CA ALA A 525 15.02 -21.87 -12.77
C ALA A 525 14.87 -20.36 -13.00
N VAL A 526 13.78 -19.97 -13.66
CA VAL A 526 13.46 -18.56 -13.94
C VAL A 526 12.00 -18.27 -13.65
N ARG A 527 11.71 -17.14 -13.02
CA ARG A 527 10.37 -16.65 -12.75
C ARG A 527 10.28 -15.17 -13.09
N VAL A 528 9.29 -14.77 -13.89
CA VAL A 528 9.03 -13.37 -14.22
C VAL A 528 8.37 -12.70 -13.02
N LEU A 529 8.92 -11.56 -12.60
CA LEU A 529 8.43 -10.74 -11.47
C LEU A 529 7.72 -9.48 -11.94
N ASP A 530 8.21 -8.86 -13.03
CA ASP A 530 7.67 -7.64 -13.59
C ASP A 530 7.91 -7.58 -15.10
N TYR A 531 7.00 -6.93 -15.83
CA TYR A 531 7.04 -6.85 -17.28
C TYR A 531 6.55 -5.49 -17.75
N HIS A 532 7.35 -4.83 -18.62
CA HIS A 532 7.00 -3.59 -19.29
C HIS A 532 7.35 -3.69 -20.77
N GLU A 533 6.59 -3.01 -21.60
CA GLU A 533 6.86 -2.90 -23.03
C GLU A 533 6.40 -1.56 -23.60
N HIS A 534 7.06 -1.11 -24.65
CA HIS A 534 6.61 0.03 -25.46
C HIS A 534 7.20 -0.03 -26.88
N ALA A 535 6.56 0.70 -27.79
CA ALA A 535 7.10 0.88 -29.14
C ALA A 535 8.21 1.96 -29.12
N LEU A 536 9.33 1.67 -29.81
CA LEU A 536 10.46 2.62 -29.94
C LEU A 536 10.19 3.69 -31.01
N SER A 537 9.27 3.45 -31.95
CA SER A 537 8.90 4.39 -33.00
C SER A 537 7.43 4.19 -33.38
N SER A 538 6.88 5.12 -34.16
CA SER A 538 5.54 5.02 -34.72
C SER A 538 5.60 4.54 -36.20
N GLY A 539 4.70 3.65 -36.60
CA GLY A 539 4.58 3.14 -37.96
C GLY A 539 4.62 1.59 -38.03
N GLY A 540 4.43 1.07 -39.24
CA GLY A 540 4.37 -0.39 -39.47
C GLY A 540 5.69 -1.13 -39.28
N ASP A 541 6.81 -0.42 -39.27
CA ASP A 541 8.17 -0.96 -39.07
C ASP A 541 8.70 -0.65 -37.65
N ALA A 542 7.82 -0.26 -36.72
CA ALA A 542 8.20 0.09 -35.35
C ALA A 542 8.82 -1.13 -34.64
N GLN A 543 9.97 -0.93 -34.01
CA GLN A 543 10.53 -1.88 -33.06
C GLN A 543 9.86 -1.71 -31.70
N ALA A 544 9.75 -2.80 -30.95
CA ALA A 544 9.30 -2.82 -29.58
C ALA A 544 10.45 -3.14 -28.64
N ALA A 545 10.47 -2.48 -27.49
CA ALA A 545 11.33 -2.84 -26.38
C ALA A 545 10.49 -3.54 -25.29
N ALA A 546 11.00 -4.65 -24.79
CA ALA A 546 10.47 -5.39 -23.66
C ALA A 546 11.49 -5.40 -22.52
N TYR A 547 11.03 -5.17 -21.32
CA TYR A 547 11.82 -5.16 -20.09
C TYR A 547 11.23 -6.19 -19.14
N VAL A 548 12.03 -7.11 -18.66
CA VAL A 548 11.55 -8.19 -17.80
C VAL A 548 12.42 -8.27 -16.55
N GLU A 549 11.81 -8.12 -15.39
CA GLU A 549 12.46 -8.44 -14.11
C GLU A 549 12.25 -9.91 -13.81
N CYS A 550 13.32 -10.66 -13.65
CA CYS A 550 13.26 -12.11 -13.40
C CYS A 550 13.97 -12.44 -12.09
N GLU A 551 13.40 -13.41 -11.38
CA GLU A 551 14.15 -14.18 -10.40
C GLU A 551 14.77 -15.37 -11.13
N VAL A 552 16.09 -15.48 -11.13
CA VAL A 552 16.84 -16.57 -11.75
C VAL A 552 17.80 -17.13 -10.70
N ASP A 553 17.70 -18.44 -10.45
CA ASP A 553 18.55 -19.15 -9.49
C ASP A 553 18.64 -18.46 -8.10
N GLY A 554 17.54 -17.78 -7.68
CA GLY A 554 17.41 -17.08 -6.40
C GLY A 554 17.89 -15.62 -6.39
N GLY A 555 18.38 -15.10 -7.51
CA GLY A 555 18.76 -13.68 -7.70
C GLY A 555 17.77 -12.93 -8.56
N THR A 556 17.50 -11.65 -8.25
CA THR A 556 16.64 -10.78 -9.08
C THR A 556 17.47 -9.99 -10.06
N VAL A 557 17.15 -10.07 -11.35
CA VAL A 557 17.86 -9.38 -12.44
C VAL A 557 16.90 -8.90 -13.53
N TRP A 558 17.27 -7.82 -14.20
CA TRP A 558 16.57 -7.32 -15.38
C TRP A 558 17.19 -7.87 -16.67
N GLY A 559 16.33 -8.18 -17.65
CA GLY A 559 16.71 -8.39 -19.04
C GLY A 559 15.91 -7.49 -19.96
N VAL A 560 16.49 -7.15 -21.10
CA VAL A 560 15.87 -6.31 -22.13
C VAL A 560 15.96 -7.00 -23.48
N GLY A 561 14.90 -6.89 -24.25
CA GLY A 561 14.84 -7.35 -25.63
C GLY A 561 14.27 -6.29 -26.54
N VAL A 562 14.87 -6.15 -27.72
CA VAL A 562 14.40 -5.23 -28.77
C VAL A 562 14.18 -6.05 -30.04
N ASP A 563 13.00 -5.93 -30.62
CA ASP A 563 12.66 -6.62 -31.87
C ASP A 563 11.45 -5.95 -32.55
N ALA A 564 11.30 -6.16 -33.86
CA ALA A 564 10.08 -5.74 -34.57
C ALA A 564 8.83 -6.51 -34.11
N ASN A 565 9.00 -7.72 -33.58
CA ASN A 565 7.93 -8.53 -33.00
C ASN A 565 8.00 -8.47 -31.48
N ILE A 566 6.93 -7.98 -30.84
CA ILE A 566 6.88 -7.79 -29.40
C ILE A 566 7.08 -9.11 -28.61
N VAL A 567 6.59 -10.22 -29.14
CA VAL A 567 6.78 -11.54 -28.52
C VAL A 567 8.25 -11.94 -28.57
N THR A 568 8.93 -11.69 -29.70
CA THR A 568 10.37 -11.93 -29.82
C THR A 568 11.16 -11.03 -28.88
N ALA A 569 10.78 -9.75 -28.77
CA ALA A 569 11.39 -8.83 -27.80
C ALA A 569 11.27 -9.36 -26.36
N SER A 570 10.09 -9.86 -25.99
CA SER A 570 9.84 -10.41 -24.65
C SER A 570 10.66 -11.69 -24.37
N ILE A 571 10.72 -12.60 -25.32
CA ILE A 571 11.53 -13.83 -25.20
C ILE A 571 13.02 -13.48 -25.11
N LYS A 572 13.51 -12.53 -25.92
CA LYS A 572 14.87 -11.99 -25.82
C LYS A 572 15.16 -11.37 -24.45
N ALA A 573 14.20 -10.66 -23.87
CA ALA A 573 14.34 -10.07 -22.53
C ALA A 573 14.50 -11.14 -21.45
N VAL A 574 13.68 -12.21 -21.46
CA VAL A 574 13.83 -13.33 -20.52
C VAL A 574 15.17 -14.03 -20.70
N THR A 575 15.58 -14.30 -21.95
CA THR A 575 16.88 -14.91 -22.26
C THR A 575 18.04 -14.06 -21.75
N SER A 576 17.95 -12.74 -21.95
CA SER A 576 18.94 -11.79 -21.43
C SER A 576 19.04 -11.82 -19.91
N ALA A 577 17.91 -11.85 -19.18
CA ALA A 577 17.89 -11.95 -17.72
C ALA A 577 18.58 -13.24 -17.25
N VAL A 578 18.27 -14.38 -17.86
CA VAL A 578 18.91 -15.68 -17.55
C VAL A 578 20.43 -15.62 -17.76
N ASN A 579 20.86 -15.08 -18.90
CA ASN A 579 22.29 -14.94 -19.19
C ASN A 579 23.02 -14.05 -18.19
N ARG A 580 22.38 -12.96 -17.76
CA ARG A 580 22.97 -12.06 -16.76
C ARG A 580 23.11 -12.70 -15.38
N ALA A 581 22.13 -13.46 -14.96
CA ALA A 581 22.16 -14.16 -13.67
C ALA A 581 23.21 -15.28 -13.61
N ARG A 582 23.58 -15.84 -14.74
CA ARG A 582 24.52 -16.97 -14.85
C ARG A 582 25.93 -16.57 -15.27
N ARG A 583 26.20 -15.26 -15.35
CA ARG A 583 27.54 -14.69 -15.47
C ARG A 583 28.18 -14.58 -14.09
#